data_a93fe964d70c9019c3d10e954ff013b2
#
_entry.id   a93fe964d70c9019c3d10e954ff013b2
#
_cell.length_a   1.000
_cell.length_b   1.000
_cell.length_c   1.000
_cell.angle_alpha   90.00
_cell.angle_beta   90.00
_cell.angle_gamma   90.00
#
_symmetry.space_group_name_H-M   'P 1'
#
loop_
_entity.id
_entity.type
_entity.pdbx_description
1 polymer ?
#
loop_
_entity_poly.entity_id
_entity_poly.type
_entity_poly.pdbx_seq_one_letter_code
_entity_poly.pdbx_strand_id
1 'polypeptide(L)'
;MKRWILSLALLTLGFTASAQNDLIDRGELAPEIAAASGEKMEWLPSFNGVIVEGLFRIRFERVPMDQAPKIIFNTKGVYDSRFTAEVNKNKMLVISERIGARERSETEVTVYYNNLEEIRISGANATFGEPIDFPQARCWFSNGAVVSAALDVKDLQMDVTGMSVVVLTGKVRYWDLNVSTAQVDAAAVEVMSVRVNSTSKADVTITAPERLEASVGTKGRITCIGEPELLHTSNSLIGGEITFK
;
A
#
# COMPACT_ATOMS: atom_id res chain seq x y z
N MET A 1 -19.80 -74.96 33.78
CA MET A 1 -20.27 -73.91 32.82
C MET A 1 -20.01 -72.55 33.41
N LYS A 2 -18.89 -71.91 33.09
CA LYS A 2 -18.54 -70.56 33.54
C LYS A 2 -18.43 -69.66 32.30
N ARG A 3 -19.33 -68.69 32.19
CA ARG A 3 -19.35 -67.68 31.13
C ARG A 3 -18.42 -66.55 31.53
N TRP A 4 -17.42 -66.26 30.73
CA TRP A 4 -16.55 -65.10 30.85
C TRP A 4 -17.14 -63.98 29.99
N ILE A 5 -17.38 -62.82 30.63
CA ILE A 5 -17.77 -61.58 29.94
C ILE A 5 -16.52 -60.74 29.80
N LEU A 6 -16.04 -60.51 28.55
CA LEU A 6 -14.99 -59.54 28.25
C LEU A 6 -15.62 -58.13 28.20
N SER A 7 -15.20 -57.27 29.10
CA SER A 7 -15.48 -55.85 29.03
C SER A 7 -14.49 -55.17 28.08
N LEU A 8 -14.99 -54.64 26.98
CA LEU A 8 -14.24 -53.78 26.06
C LEU A 8 -14.27 -52.36 26.57
N ALA A 9 -13.15 -51.87 27.08
CA ALA A 9 -13.00 -50.44 27.45
C ALA A 9 -12.74 -49.61 26.22
N LEU A 10 -13.71 -48.81 25.81
CA LEU A 10 -13.58 -47.79 24.75
C LEU A 10 -12.84 -46.59 25.36
N LEU A 11 -11.57 -46.39 25.00
CA LEU A 11 -10.82 -45.17 25.30
C LEU A 11 -11.23 -44.14 24.26
N THR A 12 -12.11 -43.19 24.64
CA THR A 12 -12.37 -41.98 23.88
C THR A 12 -11.26 -40.97 24.15
N LEU A 13 -10.37 -40.83 23.18
CA LEU A 13 -9.43 -39.70 23.13
C LEU A 13 -10.25 -38.41 22.85
N GLY A 14 -10.52 -37.70 23.91
CA GLY A 14 -11.04 -36.33 23.81
C GLY A 14 -9.95 -35.42 23.29
N PHE A 15 -10.00 -35.12 22.00
CA PHE A 15 -9.25 -34.00 21.44
C PHE A 15 -9.90 -32.71 21.94
N THR A 16 -9.23 -32.00 22.81
CA THR A 16 -9.66 -30.67 23.25
C THR A 16 -9.45 -29.69 22.10
N ALA A 17 -10.56 -29.19 21.55
CA ALA A 17 -10.63 -28.16 20.51
C ALA A 17 -10.11 -26.76 20.95
N SER A 18 -9.39 -26.68 22.08
CA SER A 18 -8.94 -25.45 22.68
C SER A 18 -7.60 -24.94 22.16
N ALA A 19 -6.79 -25.79 21.50
CA ALA A 19 -5.48 -25.40 21.01
C ALA A 19 -5.51 -24.81 19.58
N GLN A 20 -6.59 -25.02 18.85
CA GLN A 20 -6.72 -24.57 17.45
C GLN A 20 -7.21 -23.11 17.34
N ASN A 21 -7.94 -22.60 18.34
CA ASN A 21 -8.42 -21.22 18.32
C ASN A 21 -7.35 -20.17 18.71
N ASP A 22 -6.36 -20.53 19.51
CA ASP A 22 -5.30 -19.62 19.93
C ASP A 22 -4.26 -19.31 18.82
N LEU A 23 -4.18 -20.16 17.78
CA LEU A 23 -3.26 -19.97 16.66
C LEU A 23 -3.84 -19.06 15.56
N ILE A 24 -5.18 -19.00 15.45
CA ILE A 24 -5.86 -18.14 14.47
C ILE A 24 -5.80 -16.67 14.91
N ASP A 25 -5.78 -16.40 16.22
CA ASP A 25 -5.78 -15.06 16.79
C ASP A 25 -4.40 -14.36 16.74
N ARG A 26 -3.32 -15.09 16.40
CA ARG A 26 -1.96 -14.53 16.27
C ARG A 26 -1.56 -14.15 14.84
N GLY A 27 -2.43 -14.34 13.84
CA GLY A 27 -2.10 -14.06 12.44
C GLY A 27 -0.97 -14.93 11.86
N GLU A 28 -0.53 -15.94 12.59
CA GLU A 28 0.43 -16.94 12.10
C GLU A 28 -0.36 -18.14 11.55
N LEU A 29 -0.50 -18.19 10.24
CA LEU A 29 -0.87 -19.44 9.58
C LEU A 29 0.18 -20.49 9.95
N ALA A 30 -0.26 -21.62 10.50
CA ALA A 30 0.65 -22.73 10.74
C ALA A 30 1.36 -23.09 9.41
N PRO A 31 2.65 -23.46 9.44
CA PRO A 31 3.43 -23.80 8.21
C PRO A 31 2.74 -24.79 7.29
N GLU A 32 1.95 -25.68 7.85
CA GLU A 32 1.18 -26.68 7.13
C GLU A 32 0.01 -26.11 6.30
N ILE A 33 -0.65 -25.05 6.81
CA ILE A 33 -1.74 -24.38 6.12
C ILE A 33 -1.18 -23.47 5.00
N ALA A 34 -0.05 -22.82 5.24
CA ALA A 34 0.65 -22.02 4.24
C ALA A 34 1.14 -22.91 3.07
N ALA A 35 1.66 -24.09 3.35
CA ALA A 35 2.07 -25.05 2.32
C ALA A 35 0.90 -25.55 1.46
N ALA A 36 -0.29 -25.71 2.04
CA ALA A 36 -1.50 -26.12 1.31
C ALA A 36 -2.08 -25.00 0.44
N SER A 37 -1.88 -23.73 0.81
CA SER A 37 -2.36 -22.54 0.05
C SER A 37 -1.42 -22.11 -1.08
N GLY A 38 -0.21 -22.67 -1.16
CA GLY A 38 0.84 -22.22 -2.09
C GLY A 38 1.48 -20.88 -1.70
N GLU A 39 1.21 -20.40 -0.49
CA GLU A 39 1.84 -19.20 0.07
C GLU A 39 3.25 -19.48 0.57
N LYS A 40 4.13 -18.55 0.32
CA LYS A 40 5.51 -18.54 0.82
C LYS A 40 5.69 -17.39 1.79
N MET A 41 6.36 -17.63 2.90
CA MET A 41 6.68 -16.63 3.90
C MET A 41 8.19 -16.52 4.07
N GLU A 42 8.69 -15.28 4.09
CA GLU A 42 10.09 -14.98 4.31
C GLU A 42 10.25 -13.87 5.35
N TRP A 43 11.15 -14.06 6.32
CA TRP A 43 11.54 -13.03 7.26
C TRP A 43 12.48 -12.04 6.58
N LEU A 44 12.29 -10.77 6.84
CA LEU A 44 13.05 -9.70 6.23
C LEU A 44 13.96 -9.01 7.24
N PRO A 45 15.16 -8.57 6.85
CA PRO A 45 15.91 -7.58 7.62
C PRO A 45 15.10 -6.30 7.78
N SER A 46 15.37 -5.51 8.81
CA SER A 46 14.72 -4.21 9.01
C SER A 46 14.94 -3.29 7.81
N PHE A 47 13.87 -2.63 7.36
CA PHE A 47 13.88 -1.67 6.27
C PHE A 47 13.03 -0.44 6.65
N ASN A 48 13.26 0.69 5.97
CA ASN A 48 12.52 1.93 6.16
C ASN A 48 11.94 2.50 4.85
N GLY A 49 12.05 1.77 3.77
CA GLY A 49 11.43 2.13 2.51
C GLY A 49 11.17 0.93 1.63
N VAL A 50 10.32 1.10 0.64
CA VAL A 50 9.92 0.05 -0.29
C VAL A 50 9.97 0.52 -1.73
N ILE A 51 10.43 -0.36 -2.62
CA ILE A 51 10.39 -0.22 -4.07
C ILE A 51 9.63 -1.42 -4.62
N VAL A 52 8.50 -1.17 -5.28
CA VAL A 52 7.64 -2.19 -5.87
C VAL A 52 7.60 -2.00 -7.37
N GLU A 53 7.98 -3.03 -8.13
CA GLU A 53 8.01 -3.02 -9.59
C GLU A 53 7.31 -4.26 -10.14
N GLY A 54 6.13 -4.08 -10.74
CA GLY A 54 5.36 -5.19 -11.30
C GLY A 54 3.87 -4.91 -11.35
N LEU A 55 3.09 -5.86 -11.91
CA LEU A 55 1.65 -5.72 -12.12
C LEU A 55 0.83 -6.58 -11.15
N PHE A 56 1.30 -6.79 -9.93
CA PHE A 56 0.69 -7.64 -8.92
C PHE A 56 -0.09 -6.85 -7.86
N ARG A 57 -0.81 -7.56 -7.01
CA ARG A 57 -1.50 -6.97 -5.86
C ARG A 57 -0.61 -7.03 -4.64
N ILE A 58 -0.48 -5.90 -3.94
CA ILE A 58 0.32 -5.83 -2.73
C ILE A 58 -0.47 -5.14 -1.61
N ARG A 59 -0.40 -5.72 -0.43
CA ARG A 59 -0.95 -5.18 0.80
C ARG A 59 0.17 -4.90 1.79
N PHE A 60 0.12 -3.77 2.42
CA PHE A 60 1.05 -3.36 3.47
C PHE A 60 0.33 -3.38 4.82
N GLU A 61 0.91 -4.11 5.78
CA GLU A 61 0.40 -4.25 7.15
C GLU A 61 1.46 -3.79 8.13
N ARG A 62 1.12 -2.84 8.99
CA ARG A 62 2.04 -2.36 10.00
C ARG A 62 2.07 -3.34 11.16
N VAL A 63 3.28 -3.62 11.65
CA VAL A 63 3.49 -4.42 12.85
C VAL A 63 4.27 -3.64 13.90
N PRO A 64 4.10 -3.95 15.18
CA PRO A 64 4.86 -3.31 16.25
C PRO A 64 6.38 -3.41 16.05
N MET A 65 7.13 -2.49 16.65
CA MET A 65 8.59 -2.40 16.51
C MET A 65 9.35 -3.60 17.10
N ASP A 66 8.74 -4.36 17.97
CA ASP A 66 9.28 -5.59 18.58
C ASP A 66 9.04 -6.85 17.73
N GLN A 67 8.27 -6.74 16.67
CA GLN A 67 8.07 -7.81 15.70
C GLN A 67 8.99 -7.64 14.50
N ALA A 68 9.58 -8.75 14.02
CA ALA A 68 10.40 -8.72 12.81
C ALA A 68 9.53 -8.52 11.56
N PRO A 69 9.97 -7.71 10.58
CA PRO A 69 9.31 -7.60 9.30
C PRO A 69 9.30 -8.94 8.56
N LYS A 70 8.25 -9.18 7.78
CA LYS A 70 8.13 -10.37 6.94
C LYS A 70 7.35 -10.07 5.66
N ILE A 71 7.49 -10.93 4.69
CA ILE A 71 6.70 -10.93 3.47
C ILE A 71 6.01 -12.27 3.31
N ILE A 72 4.74 -12.23 2.90
CA ILE A 72 3.99 -13.41 2.49
C ILE A 72 3.60 -13.19 1.03
N PHE A 73 3.86 -14.16 0.17
CA PHE A 73 3.53 -14.04 -1.24
C PHE A 73 3.05 -15.36 -1.84
N ASN A 74 2.19 -15.26 -2.84
CA ASN A 74 1.68 -16.38 -3.60
C ASN A 74 1.72 -16.05 -5.09
N THR A 75 2.65 -16.64 -5.80
CA THR A 75 2.86 -16.47 -7.25
C THR A 75 1.96 -17.39 -8.08
N LYS A 76 1.08 -18.17 -7.44
CA LYS A 76 0.28 -19.24 -8.06
C LYS A 76 1.13 -20.27 -8.82
N GLY A 77 2.44 -20.36 -8.48
CA GLY A 77 3.41 -21.25 -9.13
C GLY A 77 3.86 -20.80 -10.53
N VAL A 78 3.32 -19.71 -11.05
CA VAL A 78 3.59 -19.24 -12.44
C VAL A 78 4.86 -18.40 -12.51
N TYR A 79 5.09 -17.55 -11.49
CA TYR A 79 6.17 -16.56 -11.51
C TYR A 79 7.24 -16.77 -10.44
N ASP A 80 7.31 -17.93 -9.84
CA ASP A 80 8.26 -18.25 -8.75
C ASP A 80 9.72 -17.88 -9.07
N SER A 81 10.16 -18.13 -10.30
CA SER A 81 11.53 -17.83 -10.73
C SER A 81 11.73 -16.37 -11.17
N ARG A 82 10.67 -15.57 -11.24
CA ARG A 82 10.68 -14.20 -11.74
C ARG A 82 10.32 -13.18 -10.65
N PHE A 83 9.85 -13.66 -9.52
CA PHE A 83 9.54 -12.85 -8.34
C PHE A 83 10.77 -12.75 -7.44
N THR A 84 11.06 -11.55 -6.96
CA THR A 84 12.15 -11.29 -6.01
C THR A 84 11.70 -10.30 -4.96
N ALA A 85 12.13 -10.52 -3.71
CA ALA A 85 11.90 -9.61 -2.60
C ALA A 85 13.15 -9.58 -1.73
N GLU A 86 13.92 -8.50 -1.78
CA GLU A 86 15.19 -8.39 -1.08
C GLU A 86 15.37 -7.00 -0.46
N VAL A 87 15.93 -6.93 0.74
CA VAL A 87 16.32 -5.67 1.37
C VAL A 87 17.74 -5.30 0.94
N ASN A 88 17.88 -4.16 0.28
CA ASN A 88 19.15 -3.68 -0.22
C ASN A 88 19.99 -2.96 0.85
N LYS A 89 21.21 -2.53 0.50
CA LYS A 89 22.15 -1.83 1.40
C LYS A 89 21.61 -0.49 1.93
N ASN A 90 20.65 0.12 1.23
CA ASN A 90 20.02 1.38 1.63
C ASN A 90 18.77 1.16 2.51
N LYS A 91 18.58 -0.04 3.03
CA LYS A 91 17.39 -0.45 3.80
C LYS A 91 16.08 -0.27 3.04
N MET A 92 16.11 -0.42 1.72
CA MET A 92 14.92 -0.46 0.88
C MET A 92 14.55 -1.91 0.60
N LEU A 93 13.32 -2.32 0.89
CA LEU A 93 12.76 -3.57 0.42
C LEU A 93 12.42 -3.43 -1.07
N VAL A 94 13.11 -4.17 -1.91
CA VAL A 94 12.88 -4.18 -3.37
C VAL A 94 12.08 -5.42 -3.71
N ILE A 95 10.87 -5.22 -4.22
CA ILE A 95 9.97 -6.29 -4.67
C ILE A 95 9.78 -6.12 -6.17
N SER A 96 10.13 -7.13 -6.93
CA SER A 96 9.95 -7.08 -8.39
C SER A 96 9.47 -8.41 -8.95
N GLU A 97 8.67 -8.31 -10.00
CA GLU A 97 8.22 -9.46 -10.79
C GLU A 97 8.38 -9.16 -12.28
N ARG A 98 9.09 -10.04 -12.97
CA ARG A 98 9.29 -9.92 -14.43
C ARG A 98 8.23 -10.72 -15.16
N ILE A 99 7.26 -10.02 -15.74
CA ILE A 99 6.21 -10.63 -16.57
C ILE A 99 6.35 -10.21 -18.03
N GLY A 100 5.87 -11.04 -18.96
CA GLY A 100 5.82 -10.70 -20.39
C GLY A 100 4.76 -9.63 -20.67
N ALA A 101 4.93 -8.87 -21.75
CA ALA A 101 4.05 -7.75 -22.11
C ALA A 101 2.55 -8.12 -22.31
N ARG A 102 2.24 -9.42 -22.46
CA ARG A 102 0.88 -9.94 -22.64
C ARG A 102 0.37 -10.77 -21.43
N GLU A 103 1.20 -10.95 -20.44
CA GLU A 103 0.89 -11.72 -19.24
C GLU A 103 0.24 -10.79 -18.21
N ARG A 104 -0.65 -11.34 -17.40
CA ARG A 104 -1.19 -10.65 -16.21
C ARG A 104 -0.68 -11.38 -14.99
N SER A 105 -0.19 -10.64 -14.03
CA SER A 105 0.21 -11.22 -12.76
C SER A 105 -1.03 -11.56 -11.92
N GLU A 106 -1.02 -12.76 -11.34
CA GLU A 106 -1.96 -13.19 -10.32
C GLU A 106 -1.27 -13.24 -8.94
N THR A 107 -0.03 -12.77 -8.86
CA THR A 107 0.74 -12.74 -7.63
C THR A 107 0.10 -11.82 -6.59
N GLU A 108 -0.06 -12.36 -5.40
CA GLU A 108 -0.54 -11.65 -4.23
C GLU A 108 0.58 -11.56 -3.20
N VAL A 109 0.77 -10.36 -2.66
CA VAL A 109 1.86 -10.06 -1.73
C VAL A 109 1.31 -9.34 -0.51
N THR A 110 1.71 -9.77 0.68
CA THR A 110 1.49 -9.02 1.92
C THR A 110 2.84 -8.72 2.58
N VAL A 111 3.11 -7.44 2.79
CA VAL A 111 4.33 -6.96 3.44
C VAL A 111 4.00 -6.49 4.85
N TYR A 112 4.62 -7.10 5.84
CA TYR A 112 4.57 -6.68 7.23
C TYR A 112 5.77 -5.81 7.55
N TYR A 113 5.53 -4.57 7.99
CA TYR A 113 6.58 -3.57 8.17
C TYR A 113 6.44 -2.82 9.50
N ASN A 114 7.55 -2.26 10.00
CA ASN A 114 7.53 -1.41 11.20
C ASN A 114 7.50 0.07 10.86
N ASN A 115 8.26 0.49 9.84
CA ASN A 115 8.43 1.88 9.43
C ASN A 115 8.56 1.98 7.90
N LEU A 116 7.93 2.99 7.29
CA LEU A 116 8.03 3.28 5.84
C LEU A 116 8.11 4.80 5.60
N GLU A 117 9.31 5.34 5.48
CA GLU A 117 9.55 6.75 5.17
C GLU A 117 9.58 7.01 3.66
N GLU A 118 9.88 5.99 2.89
CA GLU A 118 10.00 6.07 1.43
C GLU A 118 9.21 4.94 0.76
N ILE A 119 8.27 5.32 -0.12
CA ILE A 119 7.38 4.38 -0.81
C ILE A 119 7.44 4.66 -2.30
N ARG A 120 7.92 3.70 -3.09
CA ARG A 120 7.96 3.75 -4.55
C ARG A 120 7.18 2.59 -5.13
N ILE A 121 6.12 2.86 -5.87
CA ILE A 121 5.27 1.84 -6.48
C ILE A 121 5.13 2.12 -7.98
N SER A 122 5.49 1.12 -8.77
CA SER A 122 5.43 1.17 -10.23
C SER A 122 4.60 -0.01 -10.74
N GLY A 123 3.42 0.26 -11.29
CA GLY A 123 2.55 -0.70 -11.94
C GLY A 123 1.65 -1.52 -11.01
N ALA A 124 1.98 -1.66 -9.75
CA ALA A 124 1.25 -2.51 -8.81
C ALA A 124 -0.06 -1.88 -8.31
N ASN A 125 -0.97 -2.75 -7.88
CA ASN A 125 -2.17 -2.38 -7.14
C ASN A 125 -1.88 -2.53 -5.64
N ALA A 126 -1.75 -1.41 -4.92
CA ALA A 126 -1.29 -1.36 -3.55
C ALA A 126 -2.36 -0.83 -2.58
N THR A 127 -2.50 -1.49 -1.44
CA THR A 127 -3.37 -1.08 -0.34
C THR A 127 -2.60 -1.08 0.97
N PHE A 128 -2.96 -0.18 1.88
CA PHE A 128 -2.40 -0.09 3.23
C PHE A 128 -3.50 -0.42 4.23
N GLY A 129 -3.24 -1.39 5.12
CA GLY A 129 -4.18 -1.83 6.15
C GLY A 129 -4.32 -0.82 7.28
N GLU A 130 -3.24 -0.14 7.61
CA GLU A 130 -3.16 0.91 8.62
C GLU A 130 -2.82 2.26 7.98
N PRO A 131 -3.16 3.40 8.61
CA PRO A 131 -2.71 4.70 8.13
C PRO A 131 -1.18 4.78 8.03
N ILE A 132 -0.70 5.41 6.98
CA ILE A 132 0.70 5.82 6.86
C ILE A 132 0.90 6.93 7.88
N ASP A 133 1.48 6.60 9.03
CA ASP A 133 1.64 7.46 10.20
C ASP A 133 3.14 7.66 10.46
N PHE A 134 3.72 8.68 9.80
CA PHE A 134 5.11 9.04 9.95
C PHE A 134 5.28 10.57 9.95
N PRO A 135 6.26 11.10 10.69
CA PRO A 135 6.55 12.53 10.68
C PRO A 135 6.87 13.05 9.27
N GLN A 136 7.56 12.26 8.47
CA GLN A 136 7.91 12.56 7.08
C GLN A 136 7.71 11.34 6.21
N ALA A 137 7.04 11.50 5.08
CA ALA A 137 6.87 10.44 4.09
C ALA A 137 7.14 10.97 2.68
N ARG A 138 7.81 10.15 1.88
CA ARG A 138 8.07 10.41 0.46
C ARG A 138 7.50 9.28 -0.39
N CYS A 139 6.61 9.62 -1.31
CA CYS A 139 5.88 8.66 -2.12
C CYS A 139 6.08 8.94 -3.61
N TRP A 140 6.36 7.91 -4.39
CA TRP A 140 6.41 7.96 -5.86
C TRP A 140 5.55 6.85 -6.43
N PHE A 141 4.54 7.23 -7.21
CA PHE A 141 3.63 6.30 -7.86
C PHE A 141 3.68 6.50 -9.38
N SER A 142 3.90 5.44 -10.12
CA SER A 142 4.14 5.52 -11.56
C SER A 142 3.64 4.29 -12.34
N ASN A 143 3.65 4.40 -13.67
CA ASN A 143 3.38 3.30 -14.61
C ASN A 143 2.05 2.58 -14.37
N GLY A 144 0.96 3.33 -14.10
CA GLY A 144 -0.35 2.76 -13.88
C GLY A 144 -0.53 2.16 -12.50
N ALA A 145 0.26 2.57 -11.50
CA ALA A 145 0.05 2.17 -10.12
C ALA A 145 -1.36 2.58 -9.65
N VAL A 146 -2.04 1.68 -8.94
CA VAL A 146 -3.32 1.94 -8.30
C VAL A 146 -3.11 1.85 -6.80
N VAL A 147 -3.24 2.98 -6.10
CA VAL A 147 -2.92 3.06 -4.67
C VAL A 147 -4.10 3.56 -3.87
N SER A 148 -4.41 2.88 -2.77
CA SER A 148 -5.38 3.34 -1.77
C SER A 148 -4.72 3.34 -0.40
N ALA A 149 -4.72 4.51 0.27
CA ALA A 149 -4.09 4.68 1.58
C ALA A 149 -4.82 5.70 2.45
N ALA A 150 -4.81 5.46 3.76
CA ALA A 150 -5.08 6.47 4.76
C ALA A 150 -3.75 7.12 5.20
N LEU A 151 -3.79 8.41 5.52
CA LEU A 151 -2.62 9.20 5.89
C LEU A 151 -2.78 9.80 7.28
N ASP A 152 -1.70 9.81 8.04
CA ASP A 152 -1.51 10.67 9.22
C ASP A 152 -0.07 11.18 9.22
N VAL A 153 0.21 12.12 8.31
CA VAL A 153 1.57 12.55 7.99
C VAL A 153 1.75 14.03 8.26
N LYS A 154 2.86 14.38 8.89
CA LYS A 154 3.16 15.80 9.11
C LYS A 154 3.72 16.46 7.84
N ASP A 155 4.74 15.89 7.23
CA ASP A 155 5.37 16.40 6.01
C ASP A 155 5.34 15.33 4.92
N LEU A 156 4.51 15.52 3.88
CA LEU A 156 4.35 14.58 2.77
C LEU A 156 4.87 15.18 1.47
N GLN A 157 5.78 14.46 0.83
CA GLN A 157 6.15 14.70 -0.56
C GLN A 157 5.62 13.56 -1.42
N MET A 158 4.87 13.88 -2.48
CA MET A 158 4.26 12.88 -3.34
C MET A 158 4.36 13.26 -4.82
N ASP A 159 4.88 12.34 -5.61
CA ASP A 159 4.96 12.44 -7.06
C ASP A 159 4.13 11.32 -7.69
N VAL A 160 3.13 11.67 -8.51
CA VAL A 160 2.23 10.70 -9.16
C VAL A 160 2.28 10.89 -10.67
N THR A 161 2.65 9.83 -11.39
CA THR A 161 2.87 9.91 -12.83
C THR A 161 2.33 8.69 -13.59
N GLY A 162 2.36 8.73 -14.91
CA GLY A 162 2.25 7.54 -15.75
C GLY A 162 0.91 6.82 -15.68
N MET A 163 -0.22 7.53 -15.73
CA MET A 163 -1.60 6.99 -15.69
C MET A 163 -1.94 6.29 -14.35
N SER A 164 -1.23 6.62 -13.29
CA SER A 164 -1.53 6.10 -11.96
C SER A 164 -2.82 6.70 -11.41
N VAL A 165 -3.48 5.93 -10.53
CA VAL A 165 -4.70 6.32 -9.83
C VAL A 165 -4.46 6.19 -8.33
N VAL A 166 -4.61 7.29 -7.60
CA VAL A 166 -4.34 7.33 -6.16
C VAL A 166 -5.57 7.85 -5.43
N VAL A 167 -6.05 7.11 -4.44
CA VAL A 167 -7.16 7.50 -3.57
C VAL A 167 -6.67 7.59 -2.14
N LEU A 168 -6.83 8.76 -1.53
CA LEU A 168 -6.27 9.08 -0.22
C LEU A 168 -7.36 9.55 0.74
N THR A 169 -7.17 9.21 2.01
CA THR A 169 -7.99 9.68 3.13
C THR A 169 -7.10 10.08 4.30
N GLY A 170 -7.66 10.72 5.32
CA GLY A 170 -6.95 10.99 6.57
C GLY A 170 -6.43 12.43 6.69
N LYS A 171 -5.19 12.61 7.18
CA LYS A 171 -4.67 13.94 7.55
C LYS A 171 -3.24 14.15 7.07
N VAL A 172 -2.98 15.35 6.56
CA VAL A 172 -1.62 15.79 6.19
C VAL A 172 -1.44 17.25 6.64
N ARG A 173 -0.35 17.55 7.35
CA ARG A 173 -0.11 18.91 7.77
C ARG A 173 0.48 19.76 6.64
N TYR A 174 1.58 19.30 6.05
CA TYR A 174 2.26 19.96 4.94
C TYR A 174 2.42 18.98 3.78
N TRP A 175 1.93 19.35 2.62
CA TRP A 175 1.93 18.48 1.46
C TRP A 175 2.51 19.15 0.22
N ASP A 176 3.53 18.53 -0.38
CA ASP A 176 4.03 18.87 -1.72
C ASP A 176 3.60 17.77 -2.69
N LEU A 177 2.67 18.10 -3.59
CA LEU A 177 2.03 17.14 -4.50
C LEU A 177 2.29 17.51 -5.95
N ASN A 178 3.01 16.66 -6.66
CA ASN A 178 3.25 16.77 -8.09
C ASN A 178 2.53 15.66 -8.84
N VAL A 179 1.67 16.01 -9.80
CA VAL A 179 0.89 15.06 -10.57
C VAL A 179 1.06 15.31 -12.06
N SER A 180 1.44 14.28 -12.81
CA SER A 180 1.60 14.36 -14.26
C SER A 180 1.02 13.13 -14.94
N THR A 181 0.03 13.31 -15.81
CA THR A 181 -0.65 12.22 -16.54
C THR A 181 -1.23 11.16 -15.59
N ALA A 182 -1.78 11.56 -14.47
CA ALA A 182 -2.30 10.69 -13.42
C ALA A 182 -3.52 11.28 -12.75
N GLN A 183 -4.17 10.52 -11.88
CA GLN A 183 -5.34 10.94 -11.12
C GLN A 183 -5.08 10.81 -9.63
N VAL A 184 -5.41 11.83 -8.85
CA VAL A 184 -5.34 11.83 -7.40
C VAL A 184 -6.66 12.30 -6.81
N ASP A 185 -7.34 11.42 -6.10
CA ASP A 185 -8.51 11.75 -5.31
C ASP A 185 -8.12 11.83 -3.83
N ALA A 186 -8.07 13.04 -3.32
CA ALA A 186 -7.80 13.37 -1.94
C ALA A 186 -8.93 14.23 -1.33
N ALA A 187 -10.16 14.06 -1.83
CA ALA A 187 -11.34 14.76 -1.31
C ALA A 187 -11.62 14.44 0.18
N ALA A 188 -11.14 13.31 0.67
CA ALA A 188 -11.29 12.87 2.06
C ALA A 188 -10.01 13.06 2.90
N VAL A 189 -9.08 13.92 2.46
CA VAL A 189 -7.86 14.28 3.21
C VAL A 189 -8.02 15.66 3.81
N GLU A 190 -7.87 15.78 5.13
CA GLU A 190 -7.74 17.06 5.82
C GLU A 190 -6.30 17.58 5.66
N VAL A 191 -6.13 18.75 5.05
CA VAL A 191 -4.80 19.33 4.82
C VAL A 191 -4.71 20.71 5.42
N MET A 192 -3.63 21.01 6.14
CA MET A 192 -3.37 22.36 6.63
C MET A 192 -2.78 23.26 5.52
N SER A 193 -1.71 22.79 4.86
CA SER A 193 -1.08 23.54 3.78
C SER A 193 -0.65 22.59 2.66
N VAL A 194 -1.03 22.90 1.42
CA VAL A 194 -0.65 22.10 0.26
C VAL A 194 -0.13 22.94 -0.87
N ARG A 195 0.93 22.47 -1.51
CA ARG A 195 1.37 22.90 -2.83
C ARG A 195 1.01 21.81 -3.82
N VAL A 196 0.18 22.12 -4.81
CA VAL A 196 -0.25 21.20 -5.87
C VAL A 196 0.26 21.68 -7.21
N ASN A 197 0.95 20.81 -7.93
CA ASN A 197 1.34 21.03 -9.32
C ASN A 197 0.73 19.93 -10.20
N SER A 198 -0.25 20.30 -11.04
CA SER A 198 -0.97 19.40 -11.94
C SER A 198 -0.61 19.70 -13.40
N THR A 199 -0.02 18.73 -14.11
CA THR A 199 0.45 18.89 -15.49
C THR A 199 0.02 17.74 -16.40
N SER A 200 0.15 17.93 -17.71
CA SER A 200 0.02 16.85 -18.71
C SER A 200 -1.30 16.05 -18.59
N LYS A 201 -2.43 16.74 -18.48
CA LYS A 201 -3.78 16.16 -18.29
C LYS A 201 -3.97 15.42 -16.94
N ALA A 202 -3.16 15.71 -15.96
CA ALA A 202 -3.39 15.19 -14.61
C ALA A 202 -4.69 15.77 -14.03
N ASP A 203 -5.36 15.01 -13.17
CA ASP A 203 -6.58 15.38 -12.48
C ASP A 203 -6.42 15.20 -10.97
N VAL A 204 -6.57 16.27 -10.22
CA VAL A 204 -6.39 16.30 -8.77
C VAL A 204 -7.63 16.84 -8.10
N THR A 205 -8.19 16.09 -7.16
CA THR A 205 -9.28 16.57 -6.29
C THR A 205 -8.77 16.64 -4.86
N ILE A 206 -8.94 17.80 -4.22
CA ILE A 206 -8.57 18.05 -2.81
C ILE A 206 -9.72 18.77 -2.09
N THR A 207 -9.80 18.63 -0.77
CA THR A 207 -10.63 19.50 0.08
C THR A 207 -9.84 20.75 0.45
N ALA A 208 -10.50 21.89 0.56
CA ALA A 208 -9.88 23.20 0.80
C ALA A 208 -9.00 23.17 2.07
N PRO A 209 -7.70 23.45 1.93
CA PRO A 209 -6.78 23.60 3.05
C PRO A 209 -6.87 25.05 3.62
N GLU A 210 -6.19 25.29 4.74
CA GLU A 210 -5.96 26.68 5.20
C GLU A 210 -5.14 27.45 4.15
N ARG A 211 -4.09 26.82 3.59
CA ARG A 211 -3.25 27.41 2.54
C ARG A 211 -3.14 26.51 1.31
N LEU A 212 -3.50 27.04 0.15
CA LEU A 212 -3.37 26.40 -1.15
C LEU A 212 -2.43 27.18 -2.07
N GLU A 213 -1.35 26.53 -2.51
CA GLU A 213 -0.55 26.96 -3.66
C GLU A 213 -0.84 25.99 -4.82
N ALA A 214 -1.61 26.44 -5.82
CA ALA A 214 -2.02 25.60 -6.94
C ALA A 214 -1.41 26.09 -8.25
N SER A 215 -0.72 25.18 -8.93
CA SER A 215 -0.16 25.39 -10.26
C SER A 215 -0.70 24.36 -11.25
N VAL A 216 -1.18 24.83 -12.39
CA VAL A 216 -1.63 23.93 -13.47
C VAL A 216 -0.89 24.25 -14.76
N GLY A 217 -0.52 23.19 -15.48
CA GLY A 217 0.11 23.29 -16.79
C GLY A 217 -0.48 22.25 -17.75
N THR A 218 -0.40 22.53 -19.04
CA THR A 218 -0.70 21.59 -20.15
C THR A 218 -1.93 20.70 -19.91
N LYS A 219 -3.13 21.32 -19.83
CA LYS A 219 -4.41 20.63 -19.60
C LYS A 219 -4.50 19.89 -18.25
N GLY A 220 -3.69 20.26 -17.26
CA GLY A 220 -3.85 19.80 -15.88
C GLY A 220 -5.14 20.33 -15.28
N ARG A 221 -5.72 19.63 -14.34
CA ARG A 221 -6.91 20.05 -13.61
C ARG A 221 -6.70 19.90 -12.11
N ILE A 222 -7.13 20.91 -11.36
CA ILE A 222 -7.24 20.87 -9.92
C ILE A 222 -8.67 21.25 -9.53
N THR A 223 -9.36 20.38 -8.81
CA THR A 223 -10.66 20.65 -8.21
C THR A 223 -10.47 20.77 -6.71
N CYS A 224 -10.74 21.97 -6.16
CA CYS A 224 -10.73 22.24 -4.73
C CYS A 224 -12.18 22.28 -4.21
N ILE A 225 -12.51 21.43 -3.24
CA ILE A 225 -13.83 21.39 -2.61
C ILE A 225 -13.82 22.34 -1.42
N GLY A 226 -14.55 23.47 -1.52
CA GLY A 226 -14.56 24.56 -0.55
C GLY A 226 -13.60 25.69 -0.94
N GLU A 227 -13.44 26.66 -0.05
CA GLU A 227 -12.62 27.84 -0.25
C GLU A 227 -11.44 27.85 0.73
N PRO A 228 -10.18 27.88 0.25
CA PRO A 228 -9.01 27.99 1.12
C PRO A 228 -8.90 29.40 1.72
N GLU A 229 -8.38 29.52 2.95
CA GLU A 229 -8.18 30.81 3.60
C GLU A 229 -7.11 31.65 2.88
N LEU A 230 -6.04 31.01 2.44
CA LEU A 230 -4.94 31.62 1.70
C LEU A 230 -4.76 30.91 0.36
N LEU A 231 -4.96 31.64 -0.72
CA LEU A 231 -4.90 31.11 -2.08
C LEU A 231 -3.80 31.78 -2.91
N HIS A 232 -2.91 30.98 -3.48
CA HIS A 232 -2.00 31.40 -4.52
C HIS A 232 -2.12 30.47 -5.73
N THR A 233 -2.49 31.03 -6.89
CA THR A 233 -2.67 30.22 -8.11
C THR A 233 -1.73 30.68 -9.21
N SER A 234 -1.22 29.71 -9.98
CA SER A 234 -0.44 29.95 -11.18
C SER A 234 -0.95 29.06 -12.30
N ASN A 235 -1.44 29.65 -13.38
CA ASN A 235 -1.97 28.94 -14.52
C ASN A 235 -1.00 29.00 -15.69
N SER A 236 -0.85 27.87 -16.38
CA SER A 236 -0.16 27.81 -17.65
C SER A 236 -1.04 28.40 -18.78
N LEU A 237 -0.39 28.96 -19.79
CA LEU A 237 -1.05 29.43 -21.03
C LEU A 237 -1.66 28.30 -21.87
N ILE A 238 -1.50 27.02 -21.52
CA ILE A 238 -1.89 25.85 -22.34
C ILE A 238 -3.00 25.03 -21.64
N GLY A 239 -4.14 25.69 -21.36
CA GLY A 239 -5.40 25.00 -21.05
C GLY A 239 -5.44 24.21 -19.75
N GLY A 240 -4.71 24.64 -18.72
CA GLY A 240 -4.87 24.14 -17.37
C GLY A 240 -6.08 24.81 -16.68
N GLU A 241 -6.73 24.11 -15.75
CA GLU A 241 -7.93 24.56 -15.06
C GLU A 241 -7.84 24.35 -13.56
N ILE A 242 -8.21 25.36 -12.79
CA ILE A 242 -8.42 25.26 -11.33
C ILE A 242 -9.88 25.63 -11.06
N THR A 243 -10.63 24.73 -10.45
CA THR A 243 -12.04 24.92 -10.10
C THR A 243 -12.28 24.81 -8.60
N PHE A 244 -13.15 25.66 -8.08
CA PHE A 244 -13.62 25.64 -6.70
C PHE A 244 -15.10 25.22 -6.69
N LYS A 245 -15.48 24.27 -5.82
CA LYS A 245 -16.84 23.70 -5.73
C LYS A 245 -17.39 23.80 -4.32
#